data_4d493ade6befaa5b02ab5c9379e5235d
#
_entry.id   4d493ade6befaa5b02ab5c9379e5235d
#
_cell.length_a   1.000
_cell.length_b   1.000
_cell.length_c   1.000
_cell.angle_alpha   90.00
_cell.angle_beta   90.00
_cell.angle_gamma   90.00
#
_symmetry.space_group_name_H-M   'P 1'
#
loop_
_entity.id
_entity.type
_entity.pdbx_description
1 polymer ?
#
loop_
_entity_poly.entity_id
_entity_poly.type
_entity_poly.pdbx_seq_one_letter_code
_entity_poly.pdbx_strand_id
1 'polypeptide(L)'
;MKKIALFFSLIFFTIQLVAQENYLYGSFSHNGKTLPYRYLEPQNIKTNKKYPVVLFLHGAGERGTDNEAQLLHCSDQFLNPDVRDRYPAYVFFPQAPQGAFWSIPDRLTELSQIMFAAVDEPSWQLQTLKAMVDSITQLPNVDPKRIYIMGISMGAMATYELCWRYPHLFAAAVPICGGADINRLTNAASIPWRIYHGDADKVVPVTFSRTAYRTLKNAGAKIIYREFAGCTHNSWNPAFNDSDLFPWLFKQKRTK
;
A
#
# COMPACT_ATOMS: atom_id res chain seq x y z
N MET A 1 -34.72 -12.76 -12.37
CA MET A 1 -33.69 -11.79 -12.00
C MET A 1 -32.98 -12.08 -10.66
N LYS A 2 -33.55 -12.83 -9.69
CA LYS A 2 -32.90 -13.13 -8.41
C LYS A 2 -31.76 -14.17 -8.46
N LYS A 3 -31.71 -15.05 -9.49
CA LYS A 3 -30.66 -16.11 -9.60
C LYS A 3 -29.30 -15.60 -10.11
N ILE A 4 -29.25 -14.48 -10.86
CA ILE A 4 -27.99 -13.94 -11.40
C ILE A 4 -27.19 -13.23 -10.30
N ALA A 5 -27.85 -12.56 -9.35
CA ALA A 5 -27.18 -11.90 -8.22
C ALA A 5 -26.49 -12.90 -7.25
N LEU A 6 -27.11 -14.09 -7.07
CA LEU A 6 -26.53 -15.14 -6.22
C LEU A 6 -25.27 -15.78 -6.85
N PHE A 7 -25.21 -15.88 -8.19
CA PHE A 7 -24.06 -16.42 -8.89
C PHE A 7 -22.84 -15.51 -8.84
N PHE A 8 -23.05 -14.19 -8.98
CA PHE A 8 -21.97 -13.20 -8.81
C PHE A 8 -21.43 -13.15 -7.38
N SER A 9 -22.28 -13.26 -6.37
CA SER A 9 -21.87 -13.30 -4.97
C SER A 9 -21.07 -14.57 -4.64
N LEU A 10 -21.43 -15.73 -5.20
CA LEU A 10 -20.68 -16.97 -5.00
C LEU A 10 -19.29 -16.95 -5.66
N ILE A 11 -19.17 -16.38 -6.85
CA ILE A 11 -17.88 -16.27 -7.58
C ILE A 11 -16.93 -15.32 -6.81
N PHE A 12 -17.44 -14.21 -6.31
CA PHE A 12 -16.63 -13.27 -5.52
C PHE A 12 -16.15 -13.90 -4.20
N PHE A 13 -17.01 -14.67 -3.53
CA PHE A 13 -16.69 -15.36 -2.31
C PHE A 13 -15.66 -16.49 -2.51
N THR A 14 -15.74 -17.22 -3.62
CA THR A 14 -14.77 -18.28 -3.96
C THR A 14 -13.40 -17.73 -4.32
N ILE A 15 -13.30 -16.63 -5.03
CA ILE A 15 -12.02 -15.96 -5.36
C ILE A 15 -11.35 -15.46 -4.07
N GLN A 16 -12.11 -14.91 -3.15
CA GLN A 16 -11.59 -14.40 -1.87
C GLN A 16 -11.06 -15.54 -0.98
N LEU A 17 -11.75 -16.68 -0.92
CA LEU A 17 -11.27 -17.88 -0.21
C LEU A 17 -9.96 -18.41 -0.79
N VAL A 18 -9.82 -18.48 -2.10
CA VAL A 18 -8.59 -18.95 -2.76
C VAL A 18 -7.43 -17.98 -2.53
N ALA A 19 -7.68 -16.68 -2.46
CA ALA A 19 -6.67 -15.70 -2.10
C ALA A 19 -6.16 -15.91 -0.66
N GLN A 20 -7.06 -16.15 0.28
CA GLN A 20 -6.71 -16.38 1.68
C GLN A 20 -5.83 -17.63 1.89
N GLU A 21 -6.09 -18.73 1.21
CA GLU A 21 -5.33 -19.98 1.33
C GLU A 21 -3.88 -19.88 0.86
N ASN A 22 -3.57 -18.97 -0.08
CA ASN A 22 -2.24 -18.86 -0.67
C ASN A 22 -1.30 -17.93 0.10
N TYR A 23 -1.83 -17.04 0.94
CA TYR A 23 -1.03 -16.14 1.76
C TYR A 23 -0.70 -16.77 3.11
N LEU A 24 0.57 -16.80 3.46
CA LEU A 24 1.05 -17.28 4.75
C LEU A 24 0.72 -16.29 5.86
N TYR A 25 0.56 -16.80 7.08
CA TYR A 25 0.29 -16.01 8.28
C TYR A 25 1.61 -15.59 8.94
N GLY A 26 1.64 -14.37 9.45
CA GLY A 26 2.76 -13.86 10.23
C GLY A 26 2.31 -12.81 11.25
N SER A 27 3.20 -12.47 12.14
CA SER A 27 3.05 -11.34 13.05
C SER A 27 4.42 -10.71 13.31
N PHE A 28 4.44 -9.41 13.54
CA PHE A 28 5.65 -8.67 13.88
C PHE A 28 5.43 -7.82 15.11
N SER A 29 6.33 -7.97 16.10
CA SER A 29 6.25 -7.25 17.37
C SER A 29 7.39 -6.24 17.49
N HIS A 30 7.05 -5.01 17.90
CA HIS A 30 8.00 -3.94 18.18
C HIS A 30 7.51 -3.11 19.35
N ASN A 31 8.39 -2.85 20.34
CA ASN A 31 8.05 -2.07 21.53
C ASN A 31 6.77 -2.53 22.24
N GLY A 32 6.56 -3.86 22.38
CA GLY A 32 5.40 -4.44 23.04
C GLY A 32 4.08 -4.32 22.26
N LYS A 33 4.12 -3.85 21.02
CA LYS A 33 2.97 -3.80 20.09
C LYS A 33 3.16 -4.81 18.98
N THR A 34 2.08 -5.46 18.54
CA THR A 34 2.11 -6.50 17.51
C THR A 34 1.17 -6.14 16.36
N LEU A 35 1.65 -6.28 15.13
CA LEU A 35 0.86 -6.21 13.91
C LEU A 35 0.80 -7.62 13.31
N PRO A 36 -0.39 -8.20 13.13
CA PRO A 36 -0.56 -9.37 12.29
C PRO A 36 -0.35 -8.97 10.82
N TYR A 37 0.12 -9.91 10.01
CA TYR A 37 0.24 -9.72 8.58
C TYR A 37 0.04 -11.03 7.83
N ARG A 38 -0.35 -10.91 6.57
CA ARG A 38 -0.32 -12.00 5.60
C ARG A 38 0.80 -11.72 4.62
N TYR A 39 1.45 -12.78 4.13
CA TYR A 39 2.52 -12.57 3.15
C TYR A 39 2.57 -13.67 2.09
N LEU A 40 3.10 -13.28 0.95
CA LEU A 40 3.33 -14.17 -0.19
C LEU A 40 4.82 -14.22 -0.47
N GLU A 41 5.34 -15.42 -0.70
CA GLU A 41 6.73 -15.62 -1.12
C GLU A 41 6.84 -15.68 -2.65
N PRO A 42 8.02 -15.31 -3.21
CA PRO A 42 8.29 -15.55 -4.61
C PRO A 42 8.15 -17.04 -4.94
N GLN A 43 7.61 -17.37 -6.10
CA GLN A 43 7.59 -18.75 -6.56
C GLN A 43 9.03 -19.21 -6.89
N ASN A 44 9.35 -20.46 -6.55
CA ASN A 44 10.60 -21.10 -6.93
C ASN A 44 11.83 -20.29 -6.49
N ILE A 45 11.92 -19.98 -5.19
CA ILE A 45 13.06 -19.24 -4.63
C ILE A 45 14.36 -19.94 -5.02
N LYS A 46 15.23 -19.22 -5.73
CA LYS A 46 16.55 -19.71 -6.16
C LYS A 46 17.60 -19.27 -5.16
N THR A 47 18.52 -20.19 -4.82
CA THR A 47 19.71 -19.87 -4.03
C THR A 47 20.48 -18.74 -4.72
N ASN A 48 20.94 -17.77 -3.95
CA ASN A 48 21.72 -16.61 -4.42
C ASN A 48 20.95 -15.59 -5.28
N LYS A 49 19.62 -15.72 -5.44
CA LYS A 49 18.80 -14.69 -6.08
C LYS A 49 18.13 -13.82 -5.01
N LYS A 50 18.20 -12.51 -5.22
CA LYS A 50 17.50 -11.53 -4.36
C LYS A 50 16.23 -11.04 -5.03
N TYR A 51 15.16 -10.97 -4.24
CA TYR A 51 13.82 -10.63 -4.69
C TYR A 51 13.38 -9.29 -4.11
N PRO A 52 12.57 -8.52 -4.85
CA PRO A 52 11.95 -7.30 -4.33
C PRO A 52 10.93 -7.61 -3.24
N VAL A 53 10.58 -6.58 -2.48
CA VAL A 53 9.50 -6.59 -1.50
C VAL A 53 8.45 -5.57 -1.89
N VAL A 54 7.18 -5.96 -1.76
CA VAL A 54 6.03 -5.06 -1.83
C VAL A 54 5.36 -5.04 -0.45
N LEU A 55 5.26 -3.86 0.15
CA LEU A 55 4.44 -3.61 1.33
C LEU A 55 3.13 -2.97 0.87
N PHE A 56 1.99 -3.62 1.12
CA PHE A 56 0.67 -3.10 0.79
C PHE A 56 -0.10 -2.72 2.06
N LEU A 57 -0.56 -1.49 2.12
CA LEU A 57 -1.30 -0.95 3.27
C LEU A 57 -2.78 -0.76 2.91
N HIS A 58 -3.64 -1.43 3.64
CA HIS A 58 -5.09 -1.44 3.45
C HIS A 58 -5.77 -0.14 3.90
N GLY A 59 -7.01 0.06 3.48
CA GLY A 59 -7.88 1.17 3.88
C GLY A 59 -8.50 1.00 5.28
N ALA A 60 -9.35 1.93 5.66
CA ALA A 60 -9.98 1.90 6.99
C ALA A 60 -10.99 0.77 7.17
N GLY A 61 -11.55 0.24 6.08
CA GLY A 61 -12.54 -0.84 6.10
C GLY A 61 -11.96 -2.21 6.50
N GLU A 62 -10.67 -2.42 6.25
CA GLU A 62 -9.99 -3.71 6.43
C GLU A 62 -9.23 -3.80 7.77
N ARG A 63 -9.46 -2.84 8.68
CA ARG A 63 -8.95 -2.89 10.06
C ARG A 63 -9.57 -4.05 10.82
N GLY A 64 -8.78 -4.69 11.66
CA GLY A 64 -9.25 -5.83 12.45
C GLY A 64 -8.13 -6.56 13.17
N THR A 65 -8.48 -7.74 13.65
CA THR A 65 -7.58 -8.69 14.33
C THR A 65 -7.70 -10.10 13.76
N ASP A 66 -8.48 -10.25 12.68
CA ASP A 66 -8.75 -11.53 12.02
C ASP A 66 -7.56 -12.00 11.17
N ASN A 67 -6.64 -11.10 10.82
CA ASN A 67 -5.54 -11.33 9.89
C ASN A 67 -6.01 -11.83 8.51
N GLU A 68 -7.18 -11.35 8.05
CA GLU A 68 -7.82 -11.78 6.79
C GLU A 68 -8.34 -10.58 5.98
N ALA A 69 -9.02 -9.62 6.62
CA ALA A 69 -9.68 -8.51 5.94
C ALA A 69 -8.71 -7.65 5.10
N GLN A 70 -7.44 -7.52 5.50
CA GLN A 70 -6.42 -6.77 4.75
C GLN A 70 -6.14 -7.34 3.34
N LEU A 71 -6.55 -8.57 3.05
CA LEU A 71 -6.41 -9.20 1.74
C LEU A 71 -7.56 -8.86 0.76
N LEU A 72 -8.57 -8.09 1.21
CA LEU A 72 -9.76 -7.79 0.40
C LEU A 72 -9.42 -7.10 -0.93
N HIS A 73 -8.40 -6.26 -0.94
CA HIS A 73 -8.04 -5.48 -2.11
C HIS A 73 -6.60 -5.75 -2.55
N CYS A 74 -6.39 -5.84 -3.87
CA CYS A 74 -5.07 -6.05 -4.50
C CYS A 74 -4.43 -7.43 -4.31
N SER A 75 -4.84 -8.24 -3.33
CA SER A 75 -4.18 -9.52 -3.07
C SER A 75 -4.27 -10.50 -4.25
N ASP A 76 -5.41 -10.52 -4.92
CA ASP A 76 -5.67 -11.33 -6.12
C ASP A 76 -4.71 -11.00 -7.28
N GLN A 77 -4.31 -9.74 -7.41
CA GLN A 77 -3.38 -9.31 -8.46
C GLN A 77 -1.99 -9.97 -8.30
N PHE A 78 -1.53 -10.13 -7.07
CA PHE A 78 -0.26 -10.81 -6.80
C PHE A 78 -0.35 -12.34 -6.87
N LEU A 79 -1.56 -12.91 -6.90
CA LEU A 79 -1.79 -14.34 -7.15
C LEU A 79 -1.91 -14.66 -8.64
N ASN A 80 -2.12 -13.65 -9.49
CA ASN A 80 -2.17 -13.85 -10.94
C ASN A 80 -0.88 -14.53 -11.42
N PRO A 81 -0.97 -15.69 -12.12
CA PRO A 81 0.19 -16.45 -12.57
C PRO A 81 1.18 -15.63 -13.40
N ASP A 82 0.69 -14.78 -14.30
CA ASP A 82 1.54 -13.92 -15.13
C ASP A 82 2.31 -12.89 -14.30
N VAL A 83 1.68 -12.33 -13.26
CA VAL A 83 2.34 -11.39 -12.34
C VAL A 83 3.38 -12.12 -11.50
N ARG A 84 3.06 -13.29 -10.98
CA ARG A 84 3.97 -14.09 -10.15
C ARG A 84 5.20 -14.57 -10.92
N ASP A 85 5.02 -14.92 -12.19
CA ASP A 85 6.13 -15.38 -13.05
C ASP A 85 7.02 -14.22 -13.49
N ARG A 86 6.43 -13.12 -13.95
CA ARG A 86 7.18 -11.96 -14.45
C ARG A 86 7.82 -11.12 -13.34
N TYR A 87 7.17 -11.04 -12.17
CA TYR A 87 7.54 -10.17 -11.06
C TYR A 87 7.61 -10.91 -9.72
N PRO A 88 8.40 -11.98 -9.61
CA PRO A 88 8.50 -12.72 -8.35
C PRO A 88 9.01 -11.81 -7.24
N ALA A 89 8.21 -11.68 -6.17
CA ALA A 89 8.44 -10.77 -5.05
C ALA A 89 7.92 -11.36 -3.74
N TYR A 90 8.47 -10.91 -2.62
CA TYR A 90 7.79 -10.99 -1.34
C TYR A 90 6.73 -9.91 -1.27
N VAL A 91 5.51 -10.26 -0.85
CA VAL A 91 4.41 -9.30 -0.73
C VAL A 91 3.83 -9.39 0.67
N PHE A 92 3.78 -8.28 1.40
CA PHE A 92 3.30 -8.22 2.77
C PHE A 92 2.06 -7.35 2.88
N PHE A 93 1.06 -7.87 3.56
CA PHE A 93 -0.20 -7.21 3.88
C PHE A 93 -0.36 -7.17 5.42
N PRO A 94 0.21 -6.20 6.12
CA PRO A 94 -0.03 -6.01 7.54
C PRO A 94 -1.46 -5.52 7.78
N GLN A 95 -2.02 -5.80 8.97
CA GLN A 95 -3.35 -5.35 9.38
C GLN A 95 -3.27 -4.41 10.57
N ALA A 96 -3.84 -3.22 10.43
CA ALA A 96 -4.05 -2.29 11.53
C ALA A 96 -5.23 -2.77 12.40
N PRO A 97 -5.13 -2.63 13.72
CA PRO A 97 -6.22 -3.05 14.59
C PRO A 97 -7.47 -2.19 14.43
N GLN A 98 -8.59 -2.73 14.88
CA GLN A 98 -9.88 -2.01 14.87
C GLN A 98 -9.76 -0.68 15.62
N GLY A 99 -10.33 0.38 15.05
CA GLY A 99 -10.30 1.73 15.62
C GLY A 99 -8.96 2.48 15.43
N ALA A 100 -7.90 1.83 14.99
CA ALA A 100 -6.60 2.47 14.77
C ALA A 100 -6.46 3.03 13.35
N PHE A 101 -5.56 4.00 13.20
CA PHE A 101 -5.14 4.53 11.90
C PHE A 101 -3.65 4.28 11.70
N TRP A 102 -3.22 4.09 10.44
CA TRP A 102 -1.79 3.98 10.14
C TRP A 102 -1.02 5.24 10.51
N SER A 103 -1.48 6.38 9.99
CA SER A 103 -0.78 7.66 9.99
C SER A 103 -1.34 8.71 10.93
N ILE A 104 -2.59 8.58 11.35
CA ILE A 104 -3.29 9.64 12.06
C ILE A 104 -3.43 9.23 13.52
N PRO A 105 -3.09 10.09 14.49
CA PRO A 105 -3.34 9.81 15.90
C PRO A 105 -4.82 9.52 16.14
N ASP A 106 -5.12 8.65 17.10
CA ASP A 106 -6.43 8.09 17.48
C ASP A 106 -7.58 9.10 17.74
N ARG A 107 -7.42 10.36 17.38
CA ARG A 107 -8.33 11.47 17.74
C ARG A 107 -9.20 12.01 16.61
N LEU A 108 -9.04 11.54 15.37
CA LEU A 108 -9.87 12.02 14.26
C LEU A 108 -11.08 11.11 14.06
N THR A 109 -12.24 11.61 14.37
CA THR A 109 -13.52 10.90 14.22
C THR A 109 -14.05 10.92 12.78
N GLU A 110 -13.56 11.83 11.92
CA GLU A 110 -14.02 11.98 10.53
C GLU A 110 -12.88 12.19 9.56
N LEU A 111 -12.86 11.43 8.46
CA LEU A 111 -11.91 11.56 7.36
C LEU A 111 -12.00 12.92 6.64
N SER A 112 -13.16 13.59 6.70
CA SER A 112 -13.38 14.94 6.14
C SER A 112 -12.60 16.04 6.86
N GLN A 113 -12.17 15.80 8.10
CA GLN A 113 -11.38 16.70 8.93
C GLN A 113 -9.88 16.33 8.95
N ILE A 114 -9.39 15.61 7.96
CA ILE A 114 -7.98 15.26 7.87
C ILE A 114 -7.16 16.55 7.76
N MET A 115 -6.86 17.11 8.89
CA MET A 115 -5.71 17.97 9.04
C MET A 115 -4.52 17.04 9.30
N PHE A 116 -3.65 16.93 8.31
CA PHE A 116 -2.35 16.32 8.52
C PHE A 116 -1.57 17.23 9.49
N ALA A 117 -1.98 17.18 10.76
CA ALA A 117 -1.27 17.89 11.80
C ALA A 117 0.16 17.37 11.81
N ALA A 118 1.11 18.28 11.90
CA ALA A 118 2.51 17.96 12.03
C ALA A 118 2.73 17.22 13.36
N VAL A 119 2.46 15.91 13.35
CA VAL A 119 2.80 15.04 14.48
C VAL A 119 4.25 14.63 14.27
N ASP A 120 5.12 15.09 15.15
CA ASP A 120 6.55 14.80 15.04
C ASP A 120 6.82 13.31 15.24
N GLU A 121 6.12 12.67 16.16
CA GLU A 121 6.24 11.24 16.40
C GLU A 121 5.28 10.43 15.53
N PRO A 122 5.78 9.39 14.86
CA PRO A 122 4.91 8.46 14.11
C PRO A 122 4.04 7.65 15.07
N SER A 123 2.87 7.22 14.60
CA SER A 123 2.05 6.26 15.33
C SER A 123 2.84 4.99 15.63
N TRP A 124 2.43 4.24 16.66
CA TRP A 124 3.09 2.97 16.97
C TRP A 124 2.97 1.97 15.80
N GLN A 125 1.89 2.05 15.02
CA GLN A 125 1.70 1.25 13.82
C GLN A 125 2.78 1.54 12.77
N LEU A 126 3.05 2.82 12.50
CA LEU A 126 4.10 3.21 11.56
C LEU A 126 5.51 2.86 12.09
N GLN A 127 5.74 2.99 13.39
CA GLN A 127 7.00 2.55 14.02
C GLN A 127 7.20 1.04 13.84
N THR A 128 6.12 0.25 14.08
CA THR A 128 6.16 -1.21 13.89
C THR A 128 6.35 -1.60 12.43
N LEU A 129 5.67 -0.92 11.50
CA LEU A 129 5.88 -1.12 10.05
C LEU A 129 7.31 -0.82 9.62
N LYS A 130 7.89 0.28 10.11
CA LYS A 130 9.29 0.63 9.81
C LYS A 130 10.25 -0.44 10.32
N ALA A 131 10.09 -0.88 11.57
CA ALA A 131 10.92 -1.93 12.16
C ALA A 131 10.73 -3.28 11.43
N MET A 132 9.50 -3.60 10.99
CA MET A 132 9.20 -4.77 10.17
C MET A 132 9.95 -4.74 8.83
N VAL A 133 9.92 -3.60 8.13
CA VAL A 133 10.63 -3.45 6.85
C VAL A 133 12.13 -3.56 7.06
N ASP A 134 12.69 -2.96 8.12
CA ASP A 134 14.10 -3.09 8.45
C ASP A 134 14.49 -4.56 8.65
N SER A 135 13.69 -5.32 9.41
CA SER A 135 13.91 -6.75 9.61
C SER A 135 13.85 -7.55 8.30
N ILE A 136 12.84 -7.28 7.45
CA ILE A 136 12.68 -7.92 6.15
C ILE A 136 13.89 -7.65 5.24
N THR A 137 14.46 -6.45 5.28
CA THR A 137 15.64 -6.10 4.45
C THR A 137 16.90 -6.86 4.81
N GLN A 138 16.96 -7.46 6.00
CA GLN A 138 18.09 -8.31 6.43
C GLN A 138 17.97 -9.76 5.94
N LEU A 139 16.83 -10.17 5.41
CA LEU A 139 16.66 -11.53 4.91
C LEU A 139 17.59 -11.78 3.69
N PRO A 140 18.25 -12.94 3.61
CA PRO A 140 19.31 -13.19 2.61
C PRO A 140 18.80 -13.10 1.17
N ASN A 141 17.55 -13.45 0.92
CA ASN A 141 16.93 -13.46 -0.41
C ASN A 141 16.18 -12.17 -0.75
N VAL A 142 16.27 -11.12 0.07
CA VAL A 142 15.65 -9.82 -0.18
C VAL A 142 16.65 -8.87 -0.86
N ASP A 143 16.20 -8.16 -1.91
CA ASP A 143 16.94 -7.03 -2.48
C ASP A 143 16.57 -5.74 -1.74
N PRO A 144 17.42 -5.23 -0.83
CA PRO A 144 17.09 -4.04 -0.04
C PRO A 144 16.99 -2.76 -0.89
N LYS A 145 17.42 -2.81 -2.16
CA LYS A 145 17.28 -1.70 -3.10
C LYS A 145 15.96 -1.73 -3.87
N ARG A 146 15.12 -2.76 -3.69
CA ARG A 146 13.83 -2.91 -4.37
C ARG A 146 12.70 -3.17 -3.37
N ILE A 147 12.53 -2.23 -2.44
CA ILE A 147 11.42 -2.23 -1.48
C ILE A 147 10.39 -1.23 -2.00
N TYR A 148 9.20 -1.70 -2.29
CA TYR A 148 8.09 -0.89 -2.80
C TYR A 148 7.00 -0.76 -1.75
N ILE A 149 6.33 0.39 -1.73
CA ILE A 149 5.18 0.61 -0.86
C ILE A 149 3.97 1.01 -1.70
N MET A 150 2.84 0.38 -1.42
CA MET A 150 1.54 0.67 -2.00
C MET A 150 0.51 0.81 -0.89
N GLY A 151 -0.54 1.58 -1.14
CA GLY A 151 -1.63 1.67 -0.18
C GLY A 151 -2.86 2.36 -0.75
N ILE A 152 -4.02 2.02 -0.17
CA ILE A 152 -5.32 2.59 -0.55
C ILE A 152 -5.88 3.43 0.61
N SER A 153 -6.52 4.56 0.32
CA SER A 153 -7.23 5.39 1.31
C SER A 153 -6.36 5.69 2.54
N MET A 154 -6.72 5.22 3.72
CA MET A 154 -5.93 5.29 4.95
C MET A 154 -4.49 4.75 4.75
N GLY A 155 -4.34 3.65 4.00
CA GLY A 155 -3.03 3.08 3.67
C GLY A 155 -2.22 3.94 2.69
N ALA A 156 -2.88 4.69 1.81
CA ALA A 156 -2.21 5.65 0.95
C ALA A 156 -1.65 6.83 1.75
N MET A 157 -2.37 7.28 2.80
CA MET A 157 -1.86 8.31 3.72
C MET A 157 -0.59 7.83 4.42
N ALA A 158 -0.60 6.59 4.91
CA ALA A 158 0.58 5.97 5.50
C ALA A 158 1.73 5.80 4.49
N THR A 159 1.41 5.49 3.23
CA THR A 159 2.41 5.42 2.15
C THR A 159 3.14 6.75 2.00
N TYR A 160 2.42 7.87 1.97
CA TYR A 160 3.04 9.18 1.93
C TYR A 160 3.89 9.45 3.18
N GLU A 161 3.36 9.14 4.37
CA GLU A 161 4.04 9.41 5.63
C GLU A 161 5.31 8.58 5.79
N LEU A 162 5.29 7.30 5.54
CA LEU A 162 6.49 6.46 5.56
C LEU A 162 7.55 6.94 4.58
N CYS A 163 7.13 7.42 3.40
CA CYS A 163 8.05 7.92 2.39
C CYS A 163 8.74 9.22 2.82
N TRP A 164 8.02 10.21 3.38
CA TRP A 164 8.66 11.44 3.77
C TRP A 164 9.48 11.32 5.07
N ARG A 165 9.10 10.37 5.96
CA ARG A 165 9.90 10.07 7.17
C ARG A 165 11.17 9.28 6.85
N TYR A 166 11.07 8.36 5.88
CA TYR A 166 12.14 7.41 5.55
C TYR A 166 12.42 7.40 4.05
N PRO A 167 12.89 8.52 3.46
CA PRO A 167 13.02 8.67 2.02
C PRO A 167 14.03 7.72 1.38
N HIS A 168 14.89 7.11 2.19
CA HIS A 168 15.90 6.15 1.74
C HIS A 168 15.44 4.68 1.84
N LEU A 169 14.19 4.44 2.25
CA LEU A 169 13.70 3.08 2.47
C LEU A 169 13.10 2.48 1.19
N PHE A 170 12.32 3.26 0.46
CA PHE A 170 11.53 2.77 -0.66
C PHE A 170 12.11 3.12 -2.02
N ALA A 171 12.03 2.16 -2.96
CA ALA A 171 12.42 2.33 -4.36
C ALA A 171 11.31 2.95 -5.22
N ALA A 172 10.06 2.80 -4.80
CA ALA A 172 8.88 3.44 -5.40
C ALA A 172 7.71 3.44 -4.44
N ALA A 173 6.77 4.37 -4.67
CA ALA A 173 5.55 4.52 -3.89
C ALA A 173 4.32 4.64 -4.79
N VAL A 174 3.23 3.93 -4.40
CA VAL A 174 1.95 3.90 -5.12
C VAL A 174 0.79 4.19 -4.15
N PRO A 175 0.54 5.45 -3.79
CA PRO A 175 -0.66 5.83 -3.04
C PRO A 175 -1.88 5.94 -3.95
N ILE A 176 -3.01 5.38 -3.52
CA ILE A 176 -4.29 5.38 -4.24
C ILE A 176 -5.35 6.00 -3.34
N CYS A 177 -6.10 7.00 -3.83
CA CYS A 177 -7.19 7.73 -3.14
C CYS A 177 -6.83 8.20 -1.72
N GLY A 178 -5.64 8.74 -1.52
CA GLY A 178 -5.19 9.25 -0.23
C GLY A 178 -4.79 10.72 -0.26
N GLY A 179 -4.18 11.15 0.82
CA GLY A 179 -3.65 12.50 0.98
C GLY A 179 -2.36 12.50 1.82
N ALA A 180 -1.66 13.63 1.84
CA ALA A 180 -0.36 13.79 2.48
C ALA A 180 -0.24 15.11 3.25
N ASP A 181 0.62 15.13 4.27
CA ASP A 181 1.18 16.38 4.79
C ASP A 181 2.10 16.98 3.73
N ILE A 182 1.60 18.01 3.04
CA ILE A 182 2.30 18.65 1.93
C ILE A 182 3.56 19.40 2.37
N ASN A 183 3.61 19.85 3.63
CA ASN A 183 4.76 20.59 4.17
C ASN A 183 6.00 19.71 4.30
N ARG A 184 5.79 18.41 4.54
CA ARG A 184 6.86 17.41 4.73
C ARG A 184 7.10 16.56 3.48
N LEU A 185 6.15 16.54 2.55
CA LEU A 185 6.17 15.64 1.40
C LEU A 185 7.38 15.85 0.47
N THR A 186 7.93 17.06 0.41
CA THR A 186 9.13 17.38 -0.38
C THR A 186 10.35 16.54 0.03
N ASN A 187 10.42 16.06 1.28
CA ASN A 187 11.48 15.17 1.75
C ASN A 187 11.52 13.84 0.98
N ALA A 188 10.41 13.45 0.37
CA ALA A 188 10.27 12.23 -0.41
C ALA A 188 10.44 12.42 -1.94
N ALA A 189 10.92 13.58 -2.39
CA ALA A 189 11.06 13.90 -3.82
C ALA A 189 12.03 12.96 -4.57
N SER A 190 12.95 12.31 -3.87
CA SER A 190 13.89 11.34 -4.47
C SER A 190 13.24 10.02 -4.86
N ILE A 191 12.06 9.70 -4.32
CA ILE A 191 11.33 8.46 -4.59
C ILE A 191 10.54 8.62 -5.89
N PRO A 192 10.54 7.64 -6.81
CA PRO A 192 9.58 7.56 -7.91
C PRO A 192 8.15 7.30 -7.42
N TRP A 193 7.19 8.05 -7.94
CA TRP A 193 5.79 8.01 -7.53
C TRP A 193 4.85 7.65 -8.67
N ARG A 194 3.81 6.85 -8.35
CA ARG A 194 2.66 6.66 -9.21
C ARG A 194 1.39 6.83 -8.38
N ILE A 195 0.68 7.92 -8.60
CA ILE A 195 -0.48 8.33 -7.80
C ILE A 195 -1.75 8.09 -8.60
N TYR A 196 -2.79 7.54 -7.95
CA TYR A 196 -4.10 7.32 -8.53
C TYR A 196 -5.20 7.92 -7.67
N HIS A 197 -6.26 8.45 -8.30
CA HIS A 197 -7.45 8.93 -7.60
C HIS A 197 -8.67 8.96 -8.53
N GLY A 198 -9.88 8.85 -7.97
CA GLY A 198 -11.13 9.12 -8.68
C GLY A 198 -11.55 10.58 -8.51
N ASP A 199 -11.98 11.24 -9.58
CA ASP A 199 -12.34 12.67 -9.54
C ASP A 199 -13.69 12.94 -8.84
N ALA A 200 -14.53 11.90 -8.71
CA ALA A 200 -15.82 11.94 -8.00
C ALA A 200 -15.73 11.40 -6.56
N ASP A 201 -14.52 11.26 -5.99
CA ASP A 201 -14.33 10.79 -4.61
C ASP A 201 -14.87 11.79 -3.60
N LYS A 202 -15.89 11.35 -2.82
CA LYS A 202 -16.53 12.13 -1.75
C LYS A 202 -16.04 11.74 -0.36
N VAL A 203 -15.22 10.70 -0.23
CA VAL A 203 -14.66 10.23 1.05
C VAL A 203 -13.33 10.92 1.32
N VAL A 204 -12.41 10.83 0.35
CA VAL A 204 -11.15 11.57 0.35
C VAL A 204 -11.13 12.45 -0.89
N PRO A 205 -11.31 13.77 -0.75
CA PRO A 205 -11.36 14.65 -1.91
C PRO A 205 -10.12 14.53 -2.81
N VAL A 206 -10.33 14.46 -4.12
CA VAL A 206 -9.28 14.34 -5.13
C VAL A 206 -8.24 15.46 -5.06
N THR A 207 -8.64 16.61 -4.50
CA THR A 207 -7.76 17.77 -4.28
C THR A 207 -6.52 17.42 -3.45
N PHE A 208 -6.61 16.44 -2.56
CA PHE A 208 -5.44 15.96 -1.79
C PHE A 208 -4.38 15.34 -2.71
N SER A 209 -4.77 14.43 -3.60
CA SER A 209 -3.81 13.84 -4.55
C SER A 209 -3.32 14.83 -5.59
N ARG A 210 -4.17 15.76 -6.05
CA ARG A 210 -3.77 16.84 -6.94
C ARG A 210 -2.70 17.75 -6.31
N THR A 211 -2.87 18.05 -5.01
CA THR A 211 -1.90 18.87 -4.27
C THR A 211 -0.61 18.10 -4.02
N ALA A 212 -0.70 16.82 -3.58
CA ALA A 212 0.48 15.97 -3.40
C ALA A 212 1.29 15.83 -4.70
N TYR A 213 0.60 15.62 -5.83
CA TYR A 213 1.22 15.55 -7.16
C TYR A 213 1.99 16.84 -7.48
N ARG A 214 1.33 18.01 -7.32
CA ARG A 214 1.97 19.31 -7.60
C ARG A 214 3.18 19.54 -6.71
N THR A 215 3.06 19.26 -5.41
CA THR A 215 4.15 19.40 -4.44
C THR A 215 5.36 18.56 -4.83
N LEU A 216 5.15 17.26 -5.08
CA LEU A 216 6.24 16.36 -5.49
C LEU A 216 6.85 16.74 -6.85
N LYS A 217 6.01 17.10 -7.83
CA LYS A 217 6.48 17.53 -9.15
C LYS A 217 7.35 18.79 -9.07
N ASN A 218 6.93 19.78 -8.29
CA ASN A 218 7.69 21.01 -8.08
C ASN A 218 9.00 20.75 -7.32
N ALA A 219 9.05 19.73 -6.48
CA ALA A 219 10.27 19.29 -5.80
C ALA A 219 11.17 18.40 -6.70
N GLY A 220 10.83 18.19 -7.97
CA GLY A 220 11.64 17.44 -8.93
C GLY A 220 11.45 15.92 -8.90
N ALA A 221 10.42 15.39 -8.24
CA ALA A 221 10.17 13.97 -8.18
C ALA A 221 9.81 13.38 -9.56
N LYS A 222 10.25 12.14 -9.80
CA LYS A 222 9.77 11.31 -10.91
C LYS A 222 8.36 10.82 -10.58
N ILE A 223 7.34 11.40 -11.20
CA ILE A 223 5.96 11.19 -10.79
C ILE A 223 5.02 10.98 -11.98
N ILE A 224 4.15 9.99 -11.88
CA ILE A 224 3.01 9.74 -12.76
C ILE A 224 1.75 9.94 -11.92
N TYR A 225 0.79 10.71 -12.41
CA TYR A 225 -0.52 10.89 -11.81
C TYR A 225 -1.60 10.49 -12.80
N ARG A 226 -2.51 9.61 -12.37
CA ARG A 226 -3.70 9.24 -13.14
C ARG A 226 -4.94 9.51 -12.31
N GLU A 227 -5.85 10.27 -12.89
CA GLU A 227 -7.16 10.58 -12.33
C GLU A 227 -8.22 9.86 -13.18
N PHE A 228 -9.14 9.15 -12.52
CA PHE A 228 -10.18 8.39 -13.19
C PHE A 228 -11.49 9.16 -13.18
N ALA A 229 -11.97 9.56 -14.37
CA ALA A 229 -13.19 10.34 -14.55
C ALA A 229 -14.44 9.59 -14.06
N GLY A 230 -15.27 10.26 -13.25
CA GLY A 230 -16.49 9.71 -12.67
C GLY A 230 -16.26 8.61 -11.61
N CYS A 231 -15.00 8.27 -11.30
CA CYS A 231 -14.68 7.27 -10.32
C CYS A 231 -14.78 7.84 -8.89
N THR A 232 -15.45 7.11 -8.02
CA THR A 232 -15.61 7.46 -6.60
C THR A 232 -14.42 6.98 -5.77
N HIS A 233 -14.61 6.73 -4.46
CA HIS A 233 -13.53 6.32 -3.55
C HIS A 233 -12.87 4.97 -3.92
N ASN A 234 -13.51 4.14 -4.71
CA ASN A 234 -13.02 2.82 -5.12
C ASN A 234 -12.03 2.85 -6.30
N SER A 235 -11.27 3.92 -6.45
CA SER A 235 -10.31 4.10 -7.56
C SER A 235 -9.14 3.09 -7.56
N TRP A 236 -9.01 2.27 -6.53
CA TRP A 236 -8.10 1.11 -6.55
C TRP A 236 -8.49 0.07 -7.60
N ASN A 237 -9.80 -0.10 -7.92
CA ASN A 237 -10.22 -1.03 -8.96
C ASN A 237 -9.60 -0.70 -10.34
N PRO A 238 -9.80 0.50 -10.90
CA PRO A 238 -9.13 0.85 -12.15
C PRO A 238 -7.61 1.02 -12.01
N ALA A 239 -7.08 1.35 -10.82
CA ALA A 239 -5.64 1.45 -10.61
C ALA A 239 -4.95 0.08 -10.72
N PHE A 240 -5.53 -0.98 -10.15
CA PHE A 240 -4.99 -2.34 -10.25
C PHE A 240 -5.16 -2.95 -11.64
N ASN A 241 -6.13 -2.45 -12.41
CA ASN A 241 -6.32 -2.81 -13.82
C ASN A 241 -5.43 -2.01 -14.80
N ASP A 242 -4.62 -1.07 -14.30
CA ASP A 242 -3.66 -0.35 -15.12
C ASP A 242 -2.50 -1.28 -15.51
N SER A 243 -2.45 -1.68 -16.77
CA SER A 243 -1.44 -2.61 -17.31
C SER A 243 0.00 -2.13 -17.15
N ASP A 244 0.22 -0.82 -16.94
CA ASP A 244 1.54 -0.24 -16.73
C ASP A 244 1.97 -0.25 -15.25
N LEU A 245 1.08 -0.57 -14.30
CA LEU A 245 1.38 -0.46 -12.87
C LEU A 245 2.55 -1.36 -12.46
N PHE A 246 2.44 -2.66 -12.68
CA PHE A 246 3.48 -3.61 -12.31
C PHE A 246 4.76 -3.48 -13.14
N PRO A 247 4.73 -3.34 -14.49
CA PRO A 247 5.93 -3.06 -15.27
C PRO A 247 6.69 -1.83 -14.77
N TRP A 248 5.95 -0.76 -14.44
CA TRP A 248 6.56 0.46 -13.91
C TRP A 248 7.14 0.22 -12.51
N LEU A 249 6.39 -0.40 -11.59
CA LEU A 249 6.78 -0.62 -10.19
C LEU A 249 8.08 -1.44 -10.11
N PHE A 250 8.09 -2.61 -10.74
CA PHE A 250 9.21 -3.56 -10.64
C PHE A 250 10.47 -3.13 -11.41
N LYS A 251 10.36 -2.10 -12.27
CA LYS A 251 11.51 -1.45 -12.92
C LYS A 251 12.28 -0.53 -11.98
N GLN A 252 11.64 -0.05 -10.90
CA GLN A 252 12.27 0.91 -9.99
C GLN A 252 13.32 0.22 -9.10
N LYS A 253 14.44 0.90 -8.90
CA LYS A 253 15.51 0.46 -8.02
C LYS A 253 16.22 1.67 -7.43
N ARG A 254 16.49 1.65 -6.12
CA ARG A 254 17.29 2.71 -5.49
C ARG A 254 18.73 2.65 -5.98
N THR A 255 19.30 3.82 -6.21
CA THR A 255 20.71 3.96 -6.63
C THR A 255 21.67 3.91 -5.45
N LYS A 256 21.22 4.31 -4.27
CA LYS A 256 21.99 4.34 -3.00
C LYS A 256 21.31 3.52 -1.93
#